data_d476fa063359d078f80b9cdc93ed949a
#
_entry.id   d476fa063359d078f80b9cdc93ed949a
#
_cell.length_a   1.000
_cell.length_b   1.000
_cell.length_c   1.000
_cell.angle_alpha   90.00
_cell.angle_beta   90.00
_cell.angle_gamma   90.00
#
_symmetry.space_group_name_H-M   'P 1'
#
loop_
_entity.id
_entity.type
_entity.pdbx_description
1 polymer ?
#
loop_
_entity_poly.entity_id
_entity_poly.type
_entity_poly.pdbx_seq_one_letter_code
_entity_poly.pdbx_strand_id
1 'polypeptide(L)'
;MRSVDSLTDGMVSRRGFIGAAVASAAVAGLHADSGASWTVDGIPLPDWAADRIRSGVARYNAWRGTDETVAFPLITDVHSHEPGFAENPPNWNDPKSHILFQRAIAHATDSDFLVNLGDLDFDINILGAKPEWSDVQAVIDGFVRVYEKEPLPVLFSMGNHDHAKGRYTSKQFGDTFNRGITARAGHKVVLSECGTWGYYDIPAKRFRAVFLNTSDEGYAGYSRKQLQFLSDAFATVPAQWHVIALQHIQVPGIMGRWRRGLDDGPLRREGIFMQIVDDFAHHRGNLVQGFHKPPIKGQYDGIKWDFADSKASFVGGFFGHTHLEANMQIDGVNWVTRPGYGTVPADCPCMGARDPKCVWEFKRSKDMMIDLVAVKPEKRVVHVFRFGYGGPESELEYKY
;
A
#
# COMPACT_ATOMS: atom_id res chain seq x y z
N MET A 1 22.72 -54.65 -34.19
CA MET A 1 22.55 -55.83 -33.33
C MET A 1 22.06 -55.34 -31.98
N ARG A 2 20.95 -55.92 -31.54
CA ARG A 2 20.27 -55.89 -30.25
C ARG A 2 19.68 -54.55 -29.82
N SER A 3 18.41 -54.40 -29.90
CA SER A 3 17.17 -54.95 -29.28
C SER A 3 16.90 -54.23 -27.95
N VAL A 4 15.81 -53.39 -27.97
CA VAL A 4 14.45 -53.66 -27.47
C VAL A 4 14.39 -53.93 -25.96
N ASP A 5 13.63 -53.11 -25.28
CA ASP A 5 12.42 -53.44 -24.53
C ASP A 5 12.01 -52.17 -23.74
N SER A 6 10.91 -51.56 -24.03
CA SER A 6 9.57 -51.66 -23.47
C SER A 6 9.48 -51.86 -21.96
N LEU A 7 8.91 -50.92 -21.26
CA LEU A 7 8.08 -51.16 -20.07
C LEU A 7 7.27 -49.86 -19.77
N THR A 8 6.04 -49.93 -20.12
CA THR A 8 4.83 -50.05 -19.30
C THR A 8 4.36 -48.80 -18.56
N ASP A 9 3.19 -48.43 -18.96
CA ASP A 9 2.14 -47.72 -18.26
C ASP A 9 2.28 -47.68 -16.74
N GLY A 10 2.28 -46.45 -16.25
CA GLY A 10 2.03 -46.12 -14.87
C GLY A 10 0.89 -45.12 -14.78
N MET A 11 -0.36 -45.63 -14.80
CA MET A 11 -1.55 -44.88 -14.41
C MET A 11 -1.32 -44.27 -13.04
N VAL A 12 -1.10 -42.97 -12.97
CA VAL A 12 -1.21 -42.22 -11.73
C VAL A 12 -2.67 -41.83 -11.52
N SER A 13 -3.25 -42.55 -10.60
CA SER A 13 -4.54 -42.42 -10.01
C SER A 13 -4.92 -40.97 -9.70
N ARG A 14 -6.08 -40.55 -10.21
CA ARG A 14 -6.87 -39.44 -9.70
C ARG A 14 -7.31 -39.78 -8.27
N ARG A 15 -6.56 -39.35 -7.28
CA ARG A 15 -7.04 -39.30 -5.89
C ARG A 15 -6.47 -38.10 -5.16
N GLY A 16 -7.36 -37.25 -4.72
CA GLY A 16 -7.21 -36.44 -3.53
C GLY A 16 -6.59 -35.06 -3.72
N PHE A 17 -7.22 -34.19 -4.50
CA PHE A 17 -7.21 -32.77 -4.15
C PHE A 17 -8.18 -32.59 -2.98
N ILE A 18 -7.75 -32.99 -1.79
CA ILE A 18 -8.35 -32.51 -0.55
C ILE A 18 -7.94 -31.07 -0.46
N GLY A 19 -8.87 -30.18 -0.78
CA GLY A 19 -8.73 -28.77 -0.45
C GLY A 19 -8.39 -28.68 1.02
N ALA A 20 -7.22 -28.17 1.32
CA ALA A 20 -6.98 -27.52 2.59
C ALA A 20 -7.92 -26.33 2.63
N ALA A 21 -9.13 -26.57 3.12
CA ALA A 21 -9.92 -25.55 3.73
C ALA A 21 -9.02 -25.02 4.85
N VAL A 22 -8.34 -23.91 4.58
CA VAL A 22 -7.79 -23.06 5.63
C VAL A 22 -9.00 -22.81 6.51
N ALA A 23 -8.98 -23.42 7.66
CA ALA A 23 -9.96 -23.16 8.69
C ALA A 23 -9.95 -21.63 8.87
N SER A 24 -10.98 -20.98 8.38
CA SER A 24 -11.40 -19.68 8.85
C SER A 24 -11.73 -19.90 10.32
N ALA A 25 -10.68 -19.90 11.14
CA ALA A 25 -10.81 -19.90 12.57
C ALA A 25 -11.64 -18.66 12.87
N ALA A 26 -12.88 -18.91 13.14
CA ALA A 26 -13.84 -18.08 13.79
C ALA A 26 -13.35 -16.62 14.02
N VAL A 27 -13.47 -15.76 13.01
CA VAL A 27 -13.76 -14.36 13.26
C VAL A 27 -15.19 -14.41 13.83
N ALA A 28 -15.26 -14.67 15.14
CA ALA A 28 -16.50 -14.71 15.87
C ALA A 28 -17.19 -13.36 15.65
N GLY A 29 -18.23 -13.41 14.82
CA GLY A 29 -19.28 -12.46 14.67
C GLY A 29 -19.03 -11.04 15.17
N LEU A 30 -18.42 -10.19 14.37
CA LEU A 30 -18.64 -8.75 14.45
C LEU A 30 -20.02 -8.46 13.82
N HIS A 31 -21.06 -9.08 14.33
CA HIS A 31 -22.42 -8.64 14.06
C HIS A 31 -22.61 -7.33 14.82
N ALA A 32 -23.06 -6.32 14.08
CA ALA A 32 -23.38 -5.01 14.61
C ALA A 32 -24.59 -5.06 15.57
N ASP A 33 -24.42 -5.75 16.69
CA ASP A 33 -25.32 -5.58 17.84
C ASP A 33 -24.98 -4.28 18.52
N SER A 34 -25.97 -3.46 18.77
CA SER A 34 -25.93 -2.09 19.25
C SER A 34 -25.37 -1.92 20.66
N GLY A 35 -24.54 -2.84 21.14
CA GLY A 35 -23.93 -2.85 22.46
C GLY A 35 -22.59 -3.55 22.58
N ALA A 36 -22.08 -4.20 21.52
CA ALA A 36 -20.80 -4.89 21.61
C ALA A 36 -19.62 -3.90 21.48
N SER A 37 -18.70 -3.93 22.44
CA SER A 37 -17.43 -3.20 22.33
C SER A 37 -16.60 -3.80 21.19
N TRP A 38 -16.15 -2.96 20.25
CA TRP A 38 -15.23 -3.37 19.20
C TRP A 38 -13.85 -3.64 19.82
N THR A 39 -13.29 -4.80 19.54
CA THR A 39 -11.96 -5.18 20.03
C THR A 39 -11.09 -5.70 18.89
N VAL A 40 -9.79 -5.44 18.95
CA VAL A 40 -8.77 -6.06 18.12
C VAL A 40 -7.74 -6.71 19.04
N ASP A 41 -7.51 -8.00 18.90
CA ASP A 41 -6.65 -8.80 19.78
C ASP A 41 -7.04 -8.69 21.27
N GLY A 42 -8.32 -8.50 21.58
CA GLY A 42 -8.80 -8.26 22.94
C GLY A 42 -8.63 -6.83 23.45
N ILE A 43 -8.06 -5.93 22.63
CA ILE A 43 -7.90 -4.51 22.96
C ILE A 43 -9.18 -3.77 22.54
N PRO A 44 -9.88 -3.10 23.46
CA PRO A 44 -11.08 -2.35 23.13
C PRO A 44 -10.73 -1.10 22.33
N LEU A 45 -11.48 -0.86 21.26
CA LEU A 45 -11.43 0.39 20.54
C LEU A 45 -12.19 1.50 21.30
N PRO A 46 -11.72 2.75 21.23
CA PRO A 46 -12.46 3.85 21.80
C PRO A 46 -13.79 4.08 21.05
N ASP A 47 -14.79 4.64 21.73
CA ASP A 47 -16.12 4.85 21.17
C ASP A 47 -16.12 5.58 19.84
N TRP A 48 -15.27 6.62 19.70
CA TRP A 48 -15.17 7.37 18.46
C TRP A 48 -14.69 6.50 17.27
N ALA A 49 -13.81 5.50 17.51
CA ALA A 49 -13.35 4.59 16.49
C ALA A 49 -14.45 3.56 16.15
N ALA A 50 -15.13 3.05 17.16
CA ALA A 50 -16.24 2.12 16.99
C ALA A 50 -17.38 2.77 16.17
N ASP A 51 -17.72 4.03 16.45
CA ASP A 51 -18.75 4.78 15.72
C ASP A 51 -18.38 4.98 14.24
N ARG A 52 -17.13 5.33 13.97
CA ARG A 52 -16.62 5.47 12.61
C ARG A 52 -16.64 4.16 11.84
N ILE A 53 -16.27 3.05 12.50
CA ILE A 53 -16.35 1.71 11.88
C ILE A 53 -17.80 1.40 11.54
N ARG A 54 -18.75 1.53 12.47
CA ARG A 54 -20.16 1.26 12.21
C ARG A 54 -20.70 2.05 11.02
N SER A 55 -20.45 3.34 11.02
CA SER A 55 -20.89 4.23 9.93
C SER A 55 -20.23 3.88 8.59
N GLY A 56 -18.90 3.65 8.56
CA GLY A 56 -18.16 3.31 7.37
C GLY A 56 -18.57 1.96 6.78
N VAL A 57 -18.72 0.94 7.64
CA VAL A 57 -19.17 -0.40 7.23
C VAL A 57 -20.58 -0.35 6.65
N ALA A 58 -21.49 0.43 7.24
CA ALA A 58 -22.82 0.58 6.70
C ALA A 58 -22.81 1.17 5.28
N ARG A 59 -22.01 2.22 5.03
CA ARG A 59 -21.85 2.80 3.69
C ARG A 59 -21.21 1.82 2.70
N TYR A 60 -20.13 1.15 3.12
CA TYR A 60 -19.47 0.14 2.31
C TYR A 60 -20.42 -1.00 1.91
N ASN A 61 -21.17 -1.56 2.87
CA ASN A 61 -22.11 -2.64 2.60
C ASN A 61 -23.27 -2.22 1.68
N ALA A 62 -23.78 -1.00 1.86
CA ALA A 62 -24.78 -0.42 0.97
C ALA A 62 -24.26 -0.26 -0.47
N TRP A 63 -23.01 0.19 -0.63
CA TRP A 63 -22.37 0.31 -1.94
C TRP A 63 -22.00 -1.05 -2.54
N ARG A 64 -21.39 -1.94 -1.74
CA ARG A 64 -21.00 -3.29 -2.18
C ARG A 64 -22.18 -4.06 -2.72
N GLY A 65 -23.28 -4.11 -1.97
CA GLY A 65 -24.43 -4.94 -2.29
C GLY A 65 -24.03 -6.41 -2.37
N THR A 66 -24.39 -7.04 -3.49
CA THR A 66 -24.03 -8.44 -3.81
C THR A 66 -22.85 -8.55 -4.77
N ASP A 67 -22.22 -7.44 -5.16
CA ASP A 67 -21.12 -7.47 -6.11
C ASP A 67 -19.85 -8.07 -5.51
N GLU A 68 -19.12 -8.84 -6.31
CA GLU A 68 -17.76 -9.23 -5.95
C GLU A 68 -16.89 -7.98 -5.83
N THR A 69 -16.17 -7.89 -4.73
CA THR A 69 -15.41 -6.68 -4.41
C THR A 69 -14.05 -7.07 -3.87
N VAL A 70 -12.99 -6.43 -4.36
CA VAL A 70 -11.68 -6.40 -3.70
C VAL A 70 -11.66 -5.21 -2.77
N ALA A 71 -11.36 -5.43 -1.50
CA ALA A 71 -11.34 -4.37 -0.50
C ALA A 71 -10.07 -4.42 0.34
N PHE A 72 -9.50 -3.26 0.65
CA PHE A 72 -8.34 -3.15 1.52
C PHE A 72 -8.30 -1.79 2.22
N PRO A 73 -8.10 -1.76 3.55
CA PRO A 73 -7.85 -0.51 4.25
C PRO A 73 -6.41 -0.05 4.01
N LEU A 74 -6.29 1.22 3.70
CA LEU A 74 -5.05 1.89 3.37
C LEU A 74 -4.70 2.94 4.43
N ILE A 75 -3.46 2.91 4.90
CA ILE A 75 -2.85 3.92 5.76
C ILE A 75 -1.51 4.34 5.18
N THR A 76 -1.11 5.57 5.41
CA THR A 76 0.16 6.14 4.98
C THR A 76 0.62 7.23 5.94
N ASP A 77 1.91 7.57 5.89
CA ASP A 77 2.47 8.70 6.63
C ASP A 77 2.09 8.68 8.11
N VAL A 78 2.33 7.54 8.75
CA VAL A 78 1.98 7.31 10.17
C VAL A 78 2.81 8.20 11.09
N HIS A 79 4.08 8.45 10.73
CA HIS A 79 5.01 9.31 11.45
C HIS A 79 5.01 9.11 12.96
N SER A 80 5.06 7.87 13.40
CA SER A 80 5.18 7.54 14.82
C SER A 80 6.64 7.40 15.22
N HIS A 81 7.09 8.24 16.10
CA HIS A 81 8.44 8.21 16.67
C HIS A 81 8.46 7.88 18.16
N GLU A 82 7.33 7.52 18.72
CA GLU A 82 7.28 7.04 20.09
C GLU A 82 7.90 5.64 20.19
N PRO A 83 8.88 5.44 21.07
CA PRO A 83 9.49 4.12 21.27
C PRO A 83 8.47 3.14 21.87
N GLY A 84 8.48 1.93 21.31
CA GLY A 84 7.59 0.88 21.77
C GLY A 84 6.14 1.04 21.24
N PHE A 85 5.30 0.13 21.67
CA PHE A 85 3.85 0.20 21.49
C PHE A 85 3.21 0.21 22.87
N ALA A 86 2.28 1.13 23.07
CA ALA A 86 1.59 1.24 24.33
C ALA A 86 0.92 -0.08 24.69
N GLU A 87 1.19 -0.54 25.87
CA GLU A 87 0.53 -1.70 26.44
C GLU A 87 -0.95 -1.41 26.68
N ASN A 88 -1.72 -2.41 27.04
CA ASN A 88 -3.16 -2.28 27.22
C ASN A 88 -3.53 -1.44 28.46
N PRO A 89 -4.27 -0.33 28.35
CA PRO A 89 -4.85 0.24 27.12
C PRO A 89 -3.81 1.00 26.29
N PRO A 90 -3.88 0.95 24.94
CA PRO A 90 -2.97 1.66 24.10
C PRO A 90 -3.11 3.18 24.26
N ASN A 91 -1.99 3.88 24.06
CA ASN A 91 -2.04 5.33 23.92
C ASN A 91 -2.59 5.70 22.53
N TRP A 92 -3.85 6.07 22.47
CA TRP A 92 -4.52 6.44 21.21
C TRP A 92 -4.02 7.75 20.60
N ASN A 93 -3.15 8.50 21.30
CA ASN A 93 -2.42 9.62 20.72
C ASN A 93 -1.14 9.17 19.98
N ASP A 94 -0.71 7.93 20.17
CA ASP A 94 0.36 7.35 19.37
C ASP A 94 -0.22 6.86 18.03
N PRO A 95 0.27 7.35 16.89
CA PRO A 95 -0.19 6.94 15.57
C PRO A 95 -0.13 5.43 15.32
N LYS A 96 0.79 4.69 15.96
CA LYS A 96 0.83 3.23 15.87
C LYS A 96 -0.46 2.55 16.34
N SER A 97 -1.15 3.16 17.32
CA SER A 97 -2.45 2.65 17.79
C SER A 97 -3.52 2.68 16.72
N HIS A 98 -3.36 3.54 15.72
CA HIS A 98 -4.28 3.65 14.58
C HIS A 98 -4.23 2.44 13.67
N ILE A 99 -3.15 1.66 13.70
CA ILE A 99 -3.07 0.39 12.99
C ILE A 99 -4.08 -0.61 13.54
N LEU A 100 -4.38 -0.57 14.84
CA LEU A 100 -5.47 -1.38 15.42
C LEU A 100 -6.81 -1.02 14.77
N PHE A 101 -7.03 0.26 14.51
CA PHE A 101 -8.23 0.72 13.83
C PHE A 101 -8.25 0.26 12.37
N GLN A 102 -7.13 0.35 11.64
CA GLN A 102 -6.99 -0.20 10.29
C GLN A 102 -7.34 -1.69 10.25
N ARG A 103 -6.80 -2.46 11.19
CA ARG A 103 -7.08 -3.90 11.32
C ARG A 103 -8.56 -4.17 11.64
N ALA A 104 -9.16 -3.36 12.51
CA ALA A 104 -10.59 -3.46 12.80
C ALA A 104 -11.46 -3.20 11.56
N ILE A 105 -11.10 -2.21 10.74
CA ILE A 105 -11.77 -1.96 9.45
C ILE A 105 -11.61 -3.18 8.54
N ALA A 106 -10.41 -3.73 8.42
CA ALA A 106 -10.16 -4.89 7.57
C ALA A 106 -11.06 -6.07 7.93
N HIS A 107 -11.16 -6.38 9.21
CA HIS A 107 -11.99 -7.48 9.69
C HIS A 107 -13.50 -7.18 9.55
N ALA A 108 -13.92 -5.94 9.77
CA ALA A 108 -15.33 -5.54 9.67
C ALA A 108 -15.86 -5.46 8.24
N THR A 109 -14.96 -5.39 7.25
CA THR A 109 -15.31 -5.26 5.82
C THR A 109 -14.97 -6.50 5.00
N ASP A 110 -14.54 -7.59 5.65
CA ASP A 110 -14.03 -8.79 4.98
C ASP A 110 -12.99 -8.43 3.91
N SER A 111 -12.02 -7.58 4.28
CA SER A 111 -10.97 -7.12 3.37
C SER A 111 -10.06 -8.26 2.92
N ASP A 112 -9.44 -8.11 1.75
CA ASP A 112 -8.55 -9.12 1.16
C ASP A 112 -7.11 -8.99 1.64
N PHE A 113 -6.67 -7.79 1.94
CA PHE A 113 -5.33 -7.46 2.46
C PHE A 113 -5.35 -6.06 3.09
N LEU A 114 -4.27 -5.66 3.72
CA LEU A 114 -4.05 -4.31 4.23
C LEU A 114 -2.90 -3.64 3.48
N VAL A 115 -2.91 -2.32 3.44
CA VAL A 115 -1.86 -1.52 2.79
C VAL A 115 -1.30 -0.48 3.75
N ASN A 116 0.02 -0.42 3.84
CA ASN A 116 0.75 0.68 4.44
C ASN A 116 1.72 1.26 3.41
N LEU A 117 1.51 2.51 3.02
CA LEU A 117 2.29 3.15 1.96
C LEU A 117 3.57 3.81 2.44
N GLY A 118 4.02 3.56 3.67
CA GLY A 118 5.30 4.05 4.17
C GLY A 118 5.22 5.32 5.00
N ASP A 119 6.38 5.88 5.29
CA ASP A 119 6.60 6.90 6.31
C ASP A 119 6.00 6.47 7.65
N LEU A 120 6.40 5.27 8.09
CA LEU A 120 6.19 4.80 9.45
C LEU A 120 6.93 5.72 10.44
N ASP A 121 8.01 6.32 9.96
CA ASP A 121 8.93 7.26 10.58
C ASP A 121 9.89 6.66 11.61
N PHE A 122 10.95 6.10 11.08
CA PHE A 122 12.13 5.76 11.89
C PHE A 122 13.13 6.93 11.94
N ASP A 123 12.87 8.00 11.22
CA ASP A 123 13.65 9.23 11.24
C ASP A 123 13.13 10.17 12.35
N ILE A 124 13.30 9.76 13.59
CA ILE A 124 12.88 10.48 14.82
C ILE A 124 13.37 11.94 14.84
N ASN A 125 13.94 12.43 13.78
CA ASN A 125 14.65 13.68 13.75
C ASN A 125 13.92 14.83 13.06
N ILE A 126 12.60 14.82 13.04
CA ILE A 126 11.84 16.05 12.76
C ILE A 126 12.24 17.18 13.72
N LEU A 127 12.82 16.88 14.87
CA LEU A 127 13.25 17.82 15.90
C LEU A 127 14.77 18.03 16.03
N GLY A 128 15.57 17.53 15.08
CA GLY A 128 17.02 17.86 15.01
C GLY A 128 17.98 16.95 15.78
N ALA A 129 17.55 16.09 16.69
CA ALA A 129 18.40 15.12 17.38
C ALA A 129 18.67 13.88 16.51
N LYS A 130 19.86 13.27 16.55
CA LYS A 130 20.09 11.95 15.95
C LYS A 130 19.57 10.91 16.94
N PRO A 131 18.56 10.10 16.58
CA PRO A 131 18.11 9.05 17.46
C PRO A 131 19.22 8.00 17.64
N GLU A 132 19.30 7.43 18.82
CA GLU A 132 20.13 6.24 19.01
C GLU A 132 19.51 5.07 18.23
N TRP A 133 20.34 4.10 17.86
CA TRP A 133 19.82 2.94 17.10
C TRP A 133 18.79 2.14 17.91
N SER A 134 18.96 2.07 19.23
CA SER A 134 18.00 1.46 20.15
C SER A 134 16.60 2.08 20.08
N ASP A 135 16.53 3.40 19.92
CA ASP A 135 15.24 4.11 19.81
C ASP A 135 14.56 3.79 18.49
N VAL A 136 15.33 3.82 17.39
CA VAL A 136 14.84 3.41 16.06
C VAL A 136 14.32 1.97 16.10
N GLN A 137 15.10 1.06 16.70
CA GLN A 137 14.70 -0.34 16.82
C GLN A 137 13.42 -0.51 17.67
N ALA A 138 13.29 0.24 18.75
CA ALA A 138 12.09 0.20 19.58
C ALA A 138 10.83 0.66 18.82
N VAL A 139 10.96 1.66 17.95
CA VAL A 139 9.86 2.11 17.07
C VAL A 139 9.49 1.01 16.07
N ILE A 140 10.51 0.41 15.41
CA ILE A 140 10.30 -0.69 14.46
C ILE A 140 9.61 -1.87 15.15
N ASP A 141 10.08 -2.28 16.31
CA ASP A 141 9.52 -3.38 17.10
C ASP A 141 8.07 -3.08 17.50
N GLY A 142 7.75 -1.81 17.75
CA GLY A 142 6.39 -1.36 18.00
C GLY A 142 5.46 -1.61 16.81
N PHE A 143 5.89 -1.26 15.61
CA PHE A 143 5.13 -1.57 14.39
C PHE A 143 4.98 -3.05 14.14
N VAL A 144 6.05 -3.83 14.31
CA VAL A 144 6.01 -5.29 14.16
C VAL A 144 4.97 -5.90 15.09
N ARG A 145 4.96 -5.53 16.37
CA ARG A 145 4.00 -6.06 17.36
C ARG A 145 2.55 -5.80 16.98
N VAL A 146 2.25 -4.68 16.36
CA VAL A 146 0.88 -4.35 15.96
C VAL A 146 0.42 -5.17 14.76
N TYR A 147 1.35 -5.46 13.83
CA TYR A 147 1.01 -6.19 12.60
C TYR A 147 1.24 -7.71 12.69
N GLU A 148 2.10 -8.21 13.61
CA GLU A 148 2.49 -9.62 13.62
C GLU A 148 1.32 -10.60 13.86
N LYS A 149 0.23 -10.13 14.43
CA LYS A 149 -0.98 -10.90 14.71
C LYS A 149 -2.04 -10.79 13.60
N GLU A 150 -1.76 -9.97 12.56
CA GLU A 150 -2.71 -9.78 11.48
C GLU A 150 -2.74 -11.03 10.60
N PRO A 151 -3.91 -11.71 10.44
CA PRO A 151 -4.03 -12.90 9.61
C PRO A 151 -4.09 -12.60 8.12
N LEU A 152 -4.43 -11.36 7.72
CA LEU A 152 -4.46 -10.94 6.33
C LEU A 152 -3.07 -10.47 5.86
N PRO A 153 -2.76 -10.55 4.56
CA PRO A 153 -1.54 -9.96 4.03
C PRO A 153 -1.49 -8.47 4.30
N VAL A 154 -0.34 -7.96 4.70
CA VAL A 154 -0.09 -6.52 4.82
C VAL A 154 0.99 -6.14 3.81
N LEU A 155 0.65 -5.32 2.82
CA LEU A 155 1.59 -4.87 1.80
C LEU A 155 2.21 -3.54 2.25
N PHE A 156 3.53 -3.53 2.39
CA PHE A 156 4.26 -2.35 2.82
C PHE A 156 5.05 -1.76 1.66
N SER A 157 4.80 -0.48 1.36
CA SER A 157 5.72 0.36 0.60
C SER A 157 6.65 1.10 1.56
N MET A 158 7.92 1.23 1.20
CA MET A 158 8.88 1.98 2.00
C MET A 158 8.78 3.46 1.66
N GLY A 159 8.63 4.30 2.69
CA GLY A 159 8.66 5.75 2.55
C GLY A 159 10.08 6.33 2.68
N ASN A 160 10.21 7.63 2.40
CA ASN A 160 11.51 8.29 2.45
C ASN A 160 12.05 8.52 3.87
N HIS A 161 11.18 8.55 4.87
CA HIS A 161 11.58 8.63 6.28
C HIS A 161 11.94 7.26 6.86
N ASP A 162 11.54 6.17 6.25
CA ASP A 162 11.78 4.81 6.75
C ASP A 162 13.25 4.35 6.64
N HIS A 163 14.10 5.14 6.00
CA HIS A 163 15.54 4.89 5.94
C HIS A 163 16.30 5.22 7.25
N ALA A 164 15.66 5.82 8.24
CA ALA A 164 16.31 6.27 9.48
C ALA A 164 17.66 6.96 9.21
N LYS A 165 17.67 7.90 8.24
CA LYS A 165 18.89 8.59 7.75
C LYS A 165 20.01 7.66 7.28
N GLY A 166 19.65 6.59 6.60
CA GLY A 166 20.57 5.58 6.07
C GLY A 166 21.00 4.51 7.06
N ARG A 167 20.44 4.50 8.27
CA ARG A 167 20.70 3.45 9.26
C ARG A 167 19.85 2.21 9.05
N TYR A 168 18.71 2.35 8.41
CA TYR A 168 17.80 1.24 8.09
C TYR A 168 17.75 1.08 6.57
N THR A 169 18.23 -0.03 6.10
CA THR A 169 18.35 -0.30 4.66
C THR A 169 17.03 -0.83 4.08
N SER A 170 16.85 -0.68 2.78
CA SER A 170 15.72 -1.29 2.07
C SER A 170 15.62 -2.79 2.33
N LYS A 171 16.75 -3.49 2.38
CA LYS A 171 16.76 -4.93 2.69
C LYS A 171 16.27 -5.22 4.12
N GLN A 172 16.71 -4.47 5.11
CA GLN A 172 16.22 -4.62 6.50
C GLN A 172 14.72 -4.35 6.58
N PHE A 173 14.23 -3.29 5.92
CA PHE A 173 12.80 -3.00 5.83
C PHE A 173 12.02 -4.18 5.21
N GLY A 174 12.47 -4.65 4.06
CA GLY A 174 11.83 -5.78 3.37
C GLY A 174 11.84 -7.06 4.19
N ASP A 175 12.95 -7.36 4.89
CA ASP A 175 13.08 -8.53 5.75
C ASP A 175 12.17 -8.42 7.00
N THR A 176 12.03 -7.23 7.57
CA THR A 176 11.20 -7.01 8.75
C THR A 176 9.71 -7.04 8.42
N PHE A 177 9.28 -6.29 7.40
CA PHE A 177 7.87 -6.07 7.11
C PHE A 177 7.33 -7.07 6.08
N ASN A 178 7.72 -6.99 4.83
CA ASN A 178 7.11 -7.83 3.79
C ASN A 178 7.46 -9.32 3.92
N ARG A 179 8.68 -9.68 4.33
CA ARG A 179 9.03 -11.07 4.63
C ARG A 179 8.67 -11.48 6.04
N GLY A 180 9.00 -10.62 7.01
CA GLY A 180 8.84 -10.93 8.43
C GLY A 180 7.38 -10.97 8.89
N ILE A 181 6.50 -10.18 8.31
CA ILE A 181 5.08 -10.15 8.64
C ILE A 181 4.30 -10.93 7.58
N THR A 182 4.26 -10.41 6.35
CA THR A 182 3.34 -10.92 5.32
C THR A 182 3.68 -12.33 4.84
N ALA A 183 4.91 -12.57 4.44
CA ALA A 183 5.30 -13.89 3.93
C ALA A 183 5.37 -14.94 5.04
N ARG A 184 5.77 -14.55 6.26
CA ARG A 184 5.79 -15.46 7.42
C ARG A 184 4.39 -15.91 7.83
N ALA A 185 3.38 -15.10 7.62
CA ALA A 185 1.98 -15.48 7.84
C ALA A 185 1.45 -16.49 6.78
N GLY A 186 2.30 -16.95 5.85
CA GLY A 186 1.96 -17.96 4.85
C GLY A 186 1.37 -17.42 3.56
N HIS A 187 1.33 -16.10 3.40
CA HIS A 187 0.81 -15.48 2.17
C HIS A 187 1.81 -15.55 1.02
N LYS A 188 1.32 -15.91 -0.16
CA LYS A 188 2.13 -16.01 -1.38
C LYS A 188 2.31 -14.63 -2.02
N VAL A 189 3.25 -13.87 -1.49
CA VAL A 189 3.67 -12.59 -2.06
C VAL A 189 4.93 -12.82 -2.89
N VAL A 190 4.95 -12.33 -4.12
CA VAL A 190 6.16 -12.31 -4.95
C VAL A 190 6.97 -11.08 -4.58
N LEU A 191 8.18 -11.30 -4.09
CA LEU A 191 9.05 -10.25 -3.57
C LEU A 191 10.34 -10.14 -4.37
N SER A 192 10.84 -8.93 -4.52
CA SER A 192 12.20 -8.66 -4.97
C SER A 192 13.24 -9.21 -4.00
N GLU A 193 14.51 -9.22 -4.41
CA GLU A 193 15.63 -9.63 -3.58
C GLU A 193 15.75 -8.83 -2.29
N CYS A 194 15.50 -7.51 -2.32
CA CYS A 194 15.49 -6.67 -1.12
C CYS A 194 14.17 -6.73 -0.33
N GLY A 195 13.07 -7.23 -0.94
CA GLY A 195 11.78 -7.38 -0.29
C GLY A 195 10.94 -6.10 -0.19
N THR A 196 11.39 -4.98 -0.75
CA THR A 196 10.67 -3.69 -0.65
C THR A 196 9.76 -3.38 -1.82
N TRP A 197 9.79 -4.21 -2.86
CA TRP A 197 8.79 -4.20 -3.93
C TRP A 197 8.40 -5.62 -4.31
N GLY A 198 7.21 -5.74 -4.86
CA GLY A 198 6.65 -7.04 -5.17
C GLY A 198 5.21 -6.93 -5.68
N TYR A 199 4.54 -8.05 -5.71
CA TYR A 199 3.10 -8.09 -5.96
C TYR A 199 2.41 -9.22 -5.20
N TYR A 200 1.14 -9.02 -4.95
CA TYR A 200 0.23 -9.99 -4.35
C TYR A 200 -0.94 -10.26 -5.30
N ASP A 201 -1.18 -11.53 -5.58
CA ASP A 201 -2.26 -11.99 -6.44
C ASP A 201 -3.45 -12.52 -5.63
N ILE A 202 -4.66 -12.15 -6.04
CA ILE A 202 -5.92 -12.70 -5.56
C ILE A 202 -6.60 -13.39 -6.74
N PRO A 203 -6.23 -14.67 -7.04
CA PRO A 203 -6.70 -15.34 -8.26
C PRO A 203 -8.23 -15.48 -8.32
N ALA A 204 -8.87 -15.71 -7.17
CA ALA A 204 -10.33 -15.85 -7.09
C ALA A 204 -11.05 -14.58 -7.56
N LYS A 205 -10.44 -13.41 -7.39
CA LYS A 205 -10.99 -12.09 -7.76
C LYS A 205 -10.30 -11.49 -8.99
N ARG A 206 -9.40 -12.23 -9.65
CA ARG A 206 -8.64 -11.78 -10.82
C ARG A 206 -7.95 -10.43 -10.60
N PHE A 207 -7.26 -10.30 -9.46
CA PHE A 207 -6.70 -9.05 -9.03
C PHE A 207 -5.23 -9.18 -8.66
N ARG A 208 -4.40 -8.18 -9.03
CA ARG A 208 -3.00 -8.05 -8.66
C ARG A 208 -2.75 -6.69 -8.01
N ALA A 209 -2.20 -6.70 -6.80
CA ALA A 209 -1.68 -5.51 -6.14
C ALA A 209 -0.17 -5.48 -6.28
N VAL A 210 0.37 -4.50 -7.01
CA VAL A 210 1.81 -4.27 -7.17
C VAL A 210 2.22 -3.16 -6.21
N PHE A 211 3.21 -3.40 -5.36
CA PHE A 211 3.75 -2.39 -4.46
C PHE A 211 5.21 -2.10 -4.76
N LEU A 212 5.59 -0.84 -4.66
CA LEU A 212 6.87 -0.32 -5.11
C LEU A 212 7.56 0.49 -4.00
N ASN A 213 8.88 0.54 -4.07
CA ASN A 213 9.72 1.37 -3.22
C ASN A 213 10.19 2.60 -3.99
N THR A 214 9.60 3.75 -3.71
CA THR A 214 9.98 5.01 -4.34
C THR A 214 11.27 5.62 -3.79
N SER A 215 11.85 5.01 -2.76
CA SER A 215 13.11 5.41 -2.14
C SER A 215 14.24 4.39 -2.39
N ASP A 216 14.13 3.59 -3.46
CA ASP A 216 15.08 2.53 -3.80
C ASP A 216 16.45 3.09 -4.22
N GLU A 217 16.47 4.27 -4.84
CA GLU A 217 17.67 4.99 -5.18
C GLU A 217 17.76 6.35 -4.47
N GLY A 218 17.98 6.31 -3.18
CA GLY A 218 18.12 7.51 -2.35
C GLY A 218 16.78 8.01 -1.83
N TYR A 219 16.63 9.34 -1.73
CA TYR A 219 15.43 9.96 -1.15
C TYR A 219 14.18 9.68 -1.99
N ALA A 220 14.33 9.67 -3.31
CA ALA A 220 13.24 9.39 -4.22
C ALA A 220 13.78 8.84 -5.56
N GLY A 221 13.23 7.74 -6.02
CA GLY A 221 13.58 7.14 -7.31
C GLY A 221 13.47 5.62 -7.34
N TYR A 222 13.39 5.10 -8.56
CA TYR A 222 13.35 3.66 -8.79
C TYR A 222 14.68 3.18 -9.35
N SER A 223 15.17 2.04 -8.88
CA SER A 223 16.26 1.38 -9.55
C SER A 223 15.82 0.81 -10.91
N ARG A 224 16.81 0.61 -11.80
CA ARG A 224 16.57 -0.09 -13.05
C ARG A 224 15.96 -1.48 -12.82
N LYS A 225 16.42 -2.19 -11.79
CA LYS A 225 15.90 -3.53 -11.42
C LYS A 225 14.42 -3.47 -11.06
N GLN A 226 13.99 -2.45 -10.31
CA GLN A 226 12.60 -2.28 -9.92
C GLN A 226 11.71 -1.95 -11.11
N LEU A 227 12.14 -1.08 -12.02
CA LEU A 227 11.37 -0.75 -13.22
C LEU A 227 11.26 -1.95 -14.18
N GLN A 228 12.32 -2.76 -14.32
CA GLN A 228 12.23 -4.01 -15.06
C GLN A 228 11.27 -4.99 -14.39
N PHE A 229 11.35 -5.14 -13.07
CA PHE A 229 10.41 -5.96 -12.32
C PHE A 229 8.96 -5.51 -12.52
N LEU A 230 8.69 -4.19 -12.49
CA LEU A 230 7.35 -3.66 -12.74
C LEU A 230 6.84 -4.05 -14.14
N SER A 231 7.70 -3.88 -15.15
CA SER A 231 7.40 -4.29 -16.52
C SER A 231 7.06 -5.79 -16.60
N ASP A 232 7.88 -6.64 -15.99
CA ASP A 232 7.68 -8.09 -15.99
C ASP A 232 6.43 -8.47 -15.19
N ALA A 233 6.18 -7.80 -14.06
CA ALA A 233 4.99 -8.02 -13.24
C ALA A 233 3.71 -7.67 -14.02
N PHE A 234 3.73 -6.62 -14.84
CA PHE A 234 2.60 -6.25 -15.69
C PHE A 234 2.45 -7.21 -16.88
N ALA A 235 3.54 -7.61 -17.53
CA ALA A 235 3.51 -8.54 -18.66
C ALA A 235 2.98 -9.94 -18.30
N THR A 236 3.14 -10.33 -17.03
CA THR A 236 2.68 -11.63 -16.51
C THR A 236 1.26 -11.61 -15.94
N VAL A 237 0.55 -10.49 -16.02
CA VAL A 237 -0.85 -10.42 -15.56
C VAL A 237 -1.74 -11.24 -16.49
N PRO A 238 -2.53 -12.20 -15.96
CA PRO A 238 -3.45 -12.97 -16.80
C PRO A 238 -4.53 -12.08 -17.41
N ALA A 239 -5.10 -12.56 -18.53
CA ALA A 239 -6.19 -11.86 -19.20
C ALA A 239 -7.39 -11.62 -18.26
N GLN A 240 -8.04 -10.47 -18.43
CA GLN A 240 -9.20 -10.03 -17.63
C GLN A 240 -8.90 -9.81 -16.13
N TRP A 241 -7.65 -9.70 -15.75
CA TRP A 241 -7.28 -9.30 -14.40
C TRP A 241 -7.24 -7.78 -14.27
N HIS A 242 -7.28 -7.33 -13.04
CA HIS A 242 -7.24 -5.93 -12.65
C HIS A 242 -5.99 -5.67 -11.82
N VAL A 243 -5.28 -4.59 -12.12
CA VAL A 243 -3.99 -4.28 -11.51
C VAL A 243 -4.04 -2.92 -10.85
N ILE A 244 -3.52 -2.84 -9.63
CA ILE A 244 -3.34 -1.61 -8.88
C ILE A 244 -1.84 -1.39 -8.59
N ALA A 245 -1.39 -0.15 -8.57
CA ALA A 245 -0.04 0.21 -8.12
C ALA A 245 -0.10 0.97 -6.79
N LEU A 246 0.73 0.55 -5.85
CA LEU A 246 0.84 1.04 -4.49
C LEU A 246 2.25 1.53 -4.24
N GLN A 247 2.44 2.77 -3.83
CA GLN A 247 3.76 3.32 -3.52
C GLN A 247 3.66 4.56 -2.63
N HIS A 248 4.79 4.96 -2.04
CA HIS A 248 4.80 6.08 -1.13
C HIS A 248 4.73 7.43 -1.85
N ILE A 249 5.75 7.76 -2.65
CA ILE A 249 5.83 9.08 -3.29
C ILE A 249 4.96 9.12 -4.54
N GLN A 250 4.14 10.16 -4.65
CA GLN A 250 3.22 10.35 -5.78
C GLN A 250 3.94 10.66 -7.09
N VAL A 251 3.27 10.44 -8.20
CA VAL A 251 3.73 10.86 -9.53
C VAL A 251 3.62 12.38 -9.71
N PRO A 252 4.44 13.00 -10.61
CA PRO A 252 4.34 14.43 -10.89
C PRO A 252 2.96 14.79 -11.43
N GLY A 253 2.58 16.01 -11.17
CA GLY A 253 1.36 16.58 -11.71
C GLY A 253 0.14 16.50 -10.79
N ILE A 254 0.13 15.62 -9.81
CA ILE A 254 -1.01 15.51 -8.88
C ILE A 254 -1.15 16.77 -8.02
N MET A 255 -0.06 17.44 -7.70
CA MET A 255 -0.03 18.53 -6.74
C MET A 255 0.59 19.81 -7.33
N GLY A 256 -0.19 20.63 -7.96
CA GLY A 256 0.09 22.01 -8.42
C GLY A 256 1.44 22.65 -8.08
N ARG A 257 1.45 23.67 -7.21
CA ARG A 257 2.63 24.46 -6.87
C ARG A 257 3.68 23.75 -5.96
N TRP A 258 3.37 22.63 -5.36
CA TRP A 258 4.32 21.83 -4.57
C TRP A 258 5.38 21.11 -5.43
N ARG A 259 5.29 21.27 -6.73
CA ARG A 259 6.24 20.74 -7.70
C ARG A 259 7.69 21.14 -7.49
N ARG A 260 7.97 22.31 -6.90
CA ARG A 260 9.33 22.86 -6.89
C ARG A 260 10.33 22.07 -6.06
N GLY A 261 9.90 21.38 -5.01
CA GLY A 261 10.78 20.53 -4.22
C GLY A 261 10.95 19.10 -4.78
N LEU A 262 9.96 18.63 -5.54
CA LEU A 262 9.94 17.28 -6.11
C LEU A 262 10.41 17.28 -7.58
N ASP A 263 10.16 18.37 -8.33
CA ASP A 263 10.59 18.53 -9.74
C ASP A 263 12.13 18.60 -9.89
N ASP A 264 12.85 18.99 -8.84
CA ASP A 264 14.32 19.06 -8.83
C ASP A 264 15.00 17.81 -8.25
N GLY A 265 14.20 16.86 -7.73
CA GLY A 265 14.68 15.61 -7.16
C GLY A 265 14.87 14.50 -8.20
N PRO A 266 15.41 13.36 -7.77
CA PRO A 266 15.64 12.19 -8.62
C PRO A 266 14.36 11.53 -9.19
N LEU A 267 13.17 11.97 -8.79
CA LEU A 267 11.88 11.58 -9.38
C LEU A 267 11.70 12.00 -10.85
N ARG A 268 12.65 12.70 -11.45
CA ARG A 268 12.74 12.85 -12.92
C ARG A 268 12.77 11.52 -13.67
N ARG A 269 12.83 10.42 -12.95
CA ARG A 269 12.77 9.02 -13.40
C ARG A 269 11.34 8.50 -13.49
N GLU A 270 10.38 9.23 -12.99
CA GLU A 270 8.96 8.91 -13.04
C GLU A 270 8.44 8.79 -14.47
N GLY A 271 9.08 9.47 -15.40
CA GLY A 271 8.76 9.34 -16.80
C GLY A 271 8.70 7.90 -17.27
N ILE A 272 9.62 7.03 -16.82
CA ILE A 272 9.62 5.62 -17.20
C ILE A 272 8.55 4.84 -16.45
N PHE A 273 8.38 5.07 -15.14
CA PHE A 273 7.29 4.46 -14.36
C PHE A 273 5.93 4.81 -14.97
N MET A 274 5.66 6.10 -15.16
CA MET A 274 4.41 6.55 -15.75
C MET A 274 4.21 5.99 -17.15
N GLN A 275 5.26 5.91 -17.95
CA GLN A 275 5.20 5.35 -19.29
C GLN A 275 4.89 3.85 -19.29
N ILE A 276 5.50 3.07 -18.38
CA ILE A 276 5.17 1.64 -18.22
C ILE A 276 3.69 1.48 -17.87
N VAL A 277 3.19 2.28 -16.91
CA VAL A 277 1.79 2.22 -16.48
C VAL A 277 0.84 2.66 -17.59
N ASP A 278 1.14 3.77 -18.25
CA ASP A 278 0.34 4.29 -19.35
C ASP A 278 0.28 3.31 -20.55
N ASP A 279 1.42 2.75 -20.93
CA ASP A 279 1.48 1.76 -21.98
C ASP A 279 0.76 0.45 -21.61
N PHE A 280 0.79 0.05 -20.33
CA PHE A 280 0.00 -1.08 -19.87
C PHE A 280 -1.51 -0.79 -19.92
N ALA A 281 -1.93 0.38 -19.43
CA ALA A 281 -3.33 0.79 -19.45
C ALA A 281 -3.91 0.89 -20.88
N HIS A 282 -3.07 1.22 -21.85
CA HIS A 282 -3.46 1.38 -23.26
C HIS A 282 -2.98 0.24 -24.17
N HIS A 283 -2.47 -0.85 -23.61
CA HIS A 283 -2.03 -2.04 -24.36
C HIS A 283 -0.99 -1.72 -25.43
N ARG A 284 0.08 -1.01 -25.05
CA ARG A 284 1.17 -0.61 -25.95
C ARG A 284 2.50 -1.25 -25.54
N GLY A 285 3.44 -1.27 -26.46
CA GLY A 285 4.82 -1.67 -26.20
C GLY A 285 5.80 -0.52 -26.35
N ASN A 286 6.94 -0.61 -25.67
CA ASN A 286 8.00 0.38 -25.78
C ASN A 286 9.38 -0.20 -25.42
N LEU A 287 10.41 0.55 -25.81
CA LEU A 287 11.80 0.29 -25.48
C LEU A 287 12.47 1.60 -25.07
N VAL A 288 12.99 1.65 -23.85
CA VAL A 288 13.72 2.81 -23.37
C VAL A 288 15.06 2.93 -24.09
N GLN A 289 15.23 3.98 -24.88
CA GLN A 289 16.46 4.30 -25.59
C GLN A 289 16.80 5.78 -25.43
N GLY A 290 18.07 6.05 -25.12
CA GLY A 290 18.58 7.41 -25.16
C GLY A 290 17.93 8.40 -24.20
N PHE A 291 17.63 7.97 -22.97
CA PHE A 291 17.14 8.88 -21.95
C PHE A 291 18.21 9.95 -21.63
N HIS A 292 18.02 11.17 -22.14
CA HIS A 292 19.09 12.15 -22.30
C HIS A 292 19.18 13.20 -21.20
N LYS A 293 18.43 13.09 -20.09
CA LYS A 293 18.52 14.10 -19.02
C LYS A 293 19.58 13.72 -17.98
N PRO A 294 20.60 14.59 -17.76
CA PRO A 294 21.55 14.35 -16.66
C PRO A 294 20.84 14.30 -15.30
N PRO A 295 21.35 13.53 -14.33
CA PRO A 295 22.64 12.83 -14.29
C PRO A 295 22.60 11.37 -14.76
N ILE A 296 21.50 10.90 -15.40
CA ILE A 296 21.17 9.47 -15.56
C ILE A 296 21.23 9.01 -17.01
N LYS A 297 22.06 9.64 -17.82
CA LYS A 297 22.21 9.25 -19.22
C LYS A 297 22.49 7.75 -19.34
N GLY A 298 21.58 7.02 -20.01
CA GLY A 298 21.73 5.60 -20.32
C GLY A 298 21.48 4.62 -19.15
N GLN A 299 21.20 5.08 -17.94
CA GLN A 299 21.01 4.17 -16.78
C GLN A 299 19.82 3.21 -16.95
N TYR A 300 18.80 3.61 -17.68
CA TYR A 300 17.58 2.83 -17.92
C TYR A 300 17.47 2.28 -19.34
N ASP A 301 18.48 2.53 -20.19
CA ASP A 301 18.48 2.02 -21.56
C ASP A 301 18.34 0.50 -21.59
N GLY A 302 17.53 0.00 -22.49
CA GLY A 302 17.27 -1.43 -22.66
C GLY A 302 16.17 -2.00 -21.74
N ILE A 303 15.51 -1.20 -20.89
CA ILE A 303 14.23 -1.62 -20.31
C ILE A 303 13.21 -1.61 -21.44
N LYS A 304 12.52 -2.73 -21.60
CA LYS A 304 11.51 -2.89 -22.65
C LYS A 304 10.26 -3.56 -22.08
N TRP A 305 9.14 -3.26 -22.67
CA TRP A 305 7.87 -3.92 -22.41
C TRP A 305 7.05 -4.03 -23.68
N ASP A 306 6.16 -4.99 -23.71
CA ASP A 306 5.15 -5.14 -24.73
C ASP A 306 3.86 -5.64 -24.09
N PHE A 307 2.86 -4.80 -24.09
CA PHE A 307 1.54 -5.08 -23.53
C PHE A 307 0.45 -5.12 -24.60
N ALA A 308 0.82 -5.15 -25.91
CA ALA A 308 -0.14 -5.10 -27.00
C ALA A 308 -1.19 -6.22 -26.93
N ASP A 309 -0.79 -7.40 -26.48
CA ASP A 309 -1.69 -8.55 -26.33
C ASP A 309 -2.34 -8.64 -24.92
N SER A 310 -2.02 -7.74 -24.02
CA SER A 310 -2.62 -7.73 -22.68
C SER A 310 -4.13 -7.53 -22.77
N LYS A 311 -4.87 -8.24 -21.95
CA LYS A 311 -6.32 -8.05 -21.74
C LYS A 311 -6.63 -7.70 -20.29
N ALA A 312 -5.63 -7.33 -19.53
CA ALA A 312 -5.78 -6.86 -18.17
C ALA A 312 -6.14 -5.36 -18.12
N SER A 313 -6.62 -4.88 -17.00
CA SER A 313 -7.02 -3.49 -16.81
C SER A 313 -6.23 -2.85 -15.68
N PHE A 314 -5.79 -1.62 -15.85
CA PHE A 314 -5.19 -0.84 -14.76
C PHE A 314 -6.26 -0.10 -13.98
N VAL A 315 -6.30 -0.30 -12.66
CA VAL A 315 -7.30 0.29 -11.76
C VAL A 315 -6.93 1.70 -11.35
N GLY A 316 -5.66 1.92 -11.04
CA GLY A 316 -5.11 3.20 -10.59
C GLY A 316 -3.85 3.05 -9.75
N GLY A 317 -3.20 4.18 -9.47
CA GLY A 317 -2.07 4.28 -8.55
C GLY A 317 -2.45 4.99 -7.26
N PHE A 318 -2.02 4.47 -6.11
CA PHE A 318 -2.29 5.03 -4.79
C PHE A 318 -0.99 5.43 -4.09
N PHE A 319 -1.00 6.61 -3.47
CA PHE A 319 0.18 7.28 -2.91
C PHE A 319 -0.08 7.90 -1.54
N GLY A 320 1.00 8.14 -0.80
CA GLY A 320 1.08 8.95 0.40
C GLY A 320 1.95 10.20 0.21
N HIS A 321 2.89 10.41 1.13
CA HIS A 321 3.97 11.39 1.12
C HIS A 321 3.57 12.86 1.23
N THR A 322 2.57 13.30 0.49
CA THR A 322 2.20 14.72 0.47
C THR A 322 1.36 15.16 1.63
N HIS A 323 0.81 14.22 2.41
CA HIS A 323 -0.19 14.47 3.46
C HIS A 323 -1.42 15.22 2.94
N LEU A 324 -1.68 15.14 1.64
CA LEU A 324 -2.78 15.82 0.99
C LEU A 324 -3.67 14.84 0.25
N GLU A 325 -4.92 15.21 0.15
CA GLU A 325 -5.90 14.48 -0.60
C GLU A 325 -5.98 15.02 -2.03
N ALA A 326 -5.72 14.16 -2.99
CA ALA A 326 -5.87 14.51 -4.39
C ALA A 326 -6.25 13.30 -5.24
N ASN A 327 -7.01 13.55 -6.27
CA ASN A 327 -7.30 12.62 -7.35
C ASN A 327 -7.08 13.33 -8.68
N MET A 328 -6.34 12.68 -9.57
CA MET A 328 -6.07 13.20 -10.91
C MET A 328 -6.15 12.08 -11.93
N GLN A 329 -6.71 12.39 -13.07
CA GLN A 329 -6.62 11.52 -14.24
C GLN A 329 -5.61 12.10 -15.23
N ILE A 330 -4.61 11.35 -15.59
CA ILE A 330 -3.62 11.70 -16.60
C ILE A 330 -3.69 10.61 -17.67
N ASP A 331 -3.97 11.01 -18.92
CA ASP A 331 -4.08 10.11 -20.08
C ASP A 331 -5.02 8.90 -19.82
N GLY A 332 -6.12 9.14 -19.11
CA GLY A 332 -7.10 8.11 -18.75
C GLY A 332 -6.73 7.24 -17.53
N VAL A 333 -5.53 7.40 -16.97
CA VAL A 333 -5.06 6.68 -15.79
C VAL A 333 -5.39 7.47 -14.52
N ASN A 334 -5.97 6.81 -13.53
CA ASN A 334 -6.30 7.43 -12.24
C ASN A 334 -5.12 7.36 -11.27
N TRP A 335 -4.79 8.49 -10.68
CA TRP A 335 -3.73 8.68 -9.70
C TRP A 335 -4.32 9.31 -8.44
N VAL A 336 -4.20 8.62 -7.31
CA VAL A 336 -4.88 8.97 -6.06
C VAL A 336 -3.88 9.13 -4.95
N THR A 337 -3.74 10.35 -4.43
CA THR A 337 -2.95 10.61 -3.23
C THR A 337 -3.86 10.63 -2.02
N ARG A 338 -3.50 9.90 -0.99
CA ARG A 338 -4.27 9.84 0.25
C ARG A 338 -3.51 10.52 1.38
N PRO A 339 -4.23 11.24 2.23
CA PRO A 339 -3.62 11.92 3.36
C PRO A 339 -3.24 10.90 4.43
N GLY A 340 -2.13 11.18 5.10
CA GLY A 340 -1.66 10.43 6.23
C GLY A 340 -2.09 11.01 7.57
N TYR A 341 -1.55 10.45 8.63
CA TYR A 341 -1.66 11.04 9.95
C TYR A 341 -0.89 12.38 10.00
N GLY A 342 -1.48 13.38 10.61
CA GLY A 342 -0.86 14.73 10.68
C GLY A 342 -1.07 15.56 9.42
N THR A 343 -2.08 15.25 8.62
CA THR A 343 -2.46 16.09 7.48
C THR A 343 -2.79 17.51 7.92
N VAL A 344 -2.18 18.47 7.25
CA VAL A 344 -2.57 19.86 7.36
C VAL A 344 -3.86 20.03 6.54
N PRO A 345 -4.95 20.58 7.10
CA PRO A 345 -6.15 20.87 6.34
C PRO A 345 -5.82 21.66 5.06
N ALA A 346 -6.49 21.36 3.97
CA ALA A 346 -6.27 22.00 2.68
C ALA A 346 -6.45 23.54 2.70
N ASP A 347 -7.17 24.03 3.68
CA ASP A 347 -7.41 25.44 3.97
C ASP A 347 -6.41 26.07 4.94
N CYS A 348 -5.41 25.31 5.39
CA CYS A 348 -4.36 25.86 6.25
C CYS A 348 -3.53 26.90 5.46
N PRO A 349 -3.49 28.15 5.91
CA PRO A 349 -2.75 29.23 5.23
C PRO A 349 -1.24 28.98 5.19
N CYS A 350 -0.74 27.98 5.93
CA CYS A 350 0.67 27.60 5.95
C CYS A 350 1.06 26.66 4.79
N MET A 351 0.13 26.23 3.98
CA MET A 351 0.42 25.50 2.75
C MET A 351 1.22 26.36 1.78
N GLY A 352 2.53 26.43 1.96
CA GLY A 352 3.48 27.18 1.11
C GLY A 352 4.31 28.25 1.82
N ALA A 353 4.10 28.47 3.10
CA ALA A 353 4.98 29.28 3.94
C ALA A 353 5.67 28.39 4.97
N ARG A 354 6.98 28.54 5.13
CA ARG A 354 7.68 28.03 6.33
C ARG A 354 7.26 28.90 7.52
N ASP A 355 5.96 28.91 7.85
CA ASP A 355 5.47 29.65 8.98
C ASP A 355 5.69 28.78 10.24
N PRO A 356 6.56 29.22 11.17
CA PRO A 356 6.77 28.48 12.42
C PRO A 356 5.51 28.39 13.30
N LYS A 357 4.43 29.09 12.94
CA LYS A 357 3.13 29.00 13.61
C LYS A 357 2.29 27.83 13.09
N CYS A 358 2.65 27.25 11.94
CA CYS A 358 2.08 25.98 11.52
C CYS A 358 2.73 24.86 12.33
N VAL A 359 2.37 24.79 13.58
CA VAL A 359 2.69 23.65 14.43
C VAL A 359 1.92 22.48 13.83
N TRP A 360 2.64 21.50 13.34
CA TRP A 360 2.11 20.18 13.03
C TRP A 360 1.50 19.65 14.32
N GLU A 361 0.22 19.90 14.53
CA GLU A 361 -0.49 19.37 15.68
C GLU A 361 -0.81 17.89 15.43
N PHE A 362 0.20 17.05 15.54
CA PHE A 362 0.09 15.58 15.59
C PHE A 362 -0.71 15.06 16.80
N LYS A 363 -1.59 15.85 17.38
CA LYS A 363 -2.00 15.64 18.78
C LYS A 363 -3.39 15.11 18.98
N ARG A 364 -4.12 14.73 17.92
CA ARG A 364 -5.49 14.26 18.14
C ARG A 364 -5.71 12.91 17.49
N SER A 365 -5.93 11.90 18.33
CA SER A 365 -6.41 10.59 17.86
C SER A 365 -7.66 10.68 16.95
N LYS A 366 -8.37 11.80 17.02
CA LYS A 366 -9.55 12.08 16.21
C LYS A 366 -9.24 12.49 14.76
N ASP A 367 -8.02 12.90 14.48
CA ASP A 367 -7.63 13.47 13.18
C ASP A 367 -7.03 12.42 12.24
N MET A 368 -7.07 11.18 12.66
CA MET A 368 -6.60 10.05 11.88
C MET A 368 -7.39 9.85 10.59
N MET A 369 -6.67 9.56 9.51
CA MET A 369 -7.24 9.25 8.22
C MET A 369 -6.92 7.82 7.83
N ILE A 370 -7.96 7.00 7.73
CA ILE A 370 -7.88 5.65 7.18
C ILE A 370 -8.94 5.53 6.12
N ASP A 371 -8.53 5.07 4.95
CA ASP A 371 -9.41 4.83 3.84
C ASP A 371 -9.56 3.34 3.58
N LEU A 372 -10.78 2.92 3.27
CA LEU A 372 -11.03 1.61 2.66
C LEU A 372 -11.16 1.81 1.16
N VAL A 373 -10.21 1.28 0.41
CA VAL A 373 -10.31 1.21 -1.04
C VAL A 373 -11.09 -0.04 -1.41
N ALA A 374 -12.16 0.14 -2.16
CA ALA A 374 -13.02 -0.94 -2.62
C ALA A 374 -13.14 -0.91 -4.15
N VAL A 375 -12.88 -2.03 -4.79
CA VAL A 375 -12.91 -2.18 -6.24
C VAL A 375 -13.96 -3.21 -6.62
N LYS A 376 -14.88 -2.85 -7.51
CA LYS A 376 -15.79 -3.79 -8.19
C LYS A 376 -15.22 -4.12 -9.57
N PRO A 377 -14.47 -5.21 -9.73
CA PRO A 377 -13.78 -5.49 -10.98
C PRO A 377 -14.72 -5.57 -12.19
N GLU A 378 -15.83 -6.30 -12.07
CA GLU A 378 -16.79 -6.50 -13.16
C GLU A 378 -17.48 -5.19 -13.60
N LYS A 379 -17.62 -4.23 -12.69
CA LYS A 379 -18.21 -2.91 -12.99
C LYS A 379 -17.17 -1.85 -13.35
N ARG A 380 -15.90 -2.17 -13.13
CA ARG A 380 -14.75 -1.26 -13.33
C ARG A 380 -14.93 0.05 -12.54
N VAL A 381 -15.33 -0.07 -11.27
CA VAL A 381 -15.56 1.06 -10.37
C VAL A 381 -14.71 0.88 -9.12
N VAL A 382 -14.09 1.97 -8.70
CA VAL A 382 -13.41 2.10 -7.41
C VAL A 382 -14.17 3.10 -6.55
N HIS A 383 -14.36 2.75 -5.28
CA HIS A 383 -14.81 3.69 -4.26
C HIS A 383 -13.80 3.70 -3.10
N VAL A 384 -13.45 4.87 -2.62
CA VAL A 384 -12.57 5.07 -1.48
C VAL A 384 -13.40 5.63 -0.35
N PHE A 385 -13.69 4.79 0.63
CA PHE A 385 -14.47 5.14 1.82
C PHE A 385 -13.59 5.74 2.89
N ARG A 386 -13.97 6.87 3.45
CA ARG A 386 -13.28 7.47 4.59
C ARG A 386 -13.83 6.94 5.91
N PHE A 387 -12.98 6.27 6.68
CA PHE A 387 -13.27 5.83 8.06
C PHE A 387 -12.70 6.77 9.12
N GLY A 388 -11.75 7.60 8.74
CA GLY A 388 -11.10 8.57 9.59
C GLY A 388 -11.74 9.96 9.58
N TYR A 389 -10.90 10.96 9.80
CA TYR A 389 -11.27 12.37 9.71
C TYR A 389 -11.69 12.74 8.27
N GLY A 390 -12.59 13.70 8.14
CA GLY A 390 -13.14 14.15 6.86
C GLY A 390 -14.50 13.52 6.55
N GLY A 391 -14.79 12.32 7.02
CA GLY A 391 -16.09 11.68 6.83
C GLY A 391 -16.47 11.42 5.36
N PRO A 392 -17.78 11.26 5.07
CA PRO A 392 -18.25 10.92 3.73
C PRO A 392 -17.95 11.97 2.64
N GLU A 393 -17.77 13.22 3.01
CA GLU A 393 -17.41 14.30 2.08
C GLU A 393 -16.01 14.17 1.49
N SER A 394 -15.17 13.36 2.10
CA SER A 394 -13.82 13.00 1.61
C SER A 394 -13.77 11.69 0.83
N GLU A 395 -14.91 11.09 0.54
CA GLU A 395 -14.99 9.87 -0.25
C GLU A 395 -14.83 10.18 -1.74
N LEU A 396 -14.31 9.20 -2.47
CA LEU A 396 -14.02 9.31 -3.89
C LEU A 396 -14.58 8.10 -4.62
N GLU A 397 -15.24 8.31 -5.74
CA GLU A 397 -15.61 7.24 -6.66
C GLU A 397 -15.14 7.57 -8.08
N TYR A 398 -14.59 6.58 -8.77
CA TYR A 398 -14.20 6.72 -10.18
C TYR A 398 -14.34 5.40 -10.96
N LYS A 399 -14.36 5.51 -12.29
CA LYS A 399 -14.27 4.38 -13.23
C LYS A 399 -12.88 4.29 -13.83
N TYR A 400 -12.49 3.07 -14.23
CA TYR A 400 -11.20 2.81 -14.86
C TYR A 400 -11.33 1.91 -16.09
#